data_1f1049289ef0b63437941a7e7853304a
#
_entry.id   1f1049289ef0b63437941a7e7853304a
#
_cell.length_a   1.000
_cell.length_b   1.000
_cell.length_c   1.000
_cell.angle_alpha   90.00
_cell.angle_beta   90.00
_cell.angle_gamma   90.00
#
_symmetry.space_group_name_H-M   'P 1'
#
loop_
_entity.id
_entity.type
_entity.pdbx_description
1 polymer ?
#
loop_
_entity_poly.entity_id
_entity_poly.type
_entity_poly.pdbx_seq_one_letter_code
_entity_poly.pdbx_strand_id
1 'polypeptide(L)'
;ISHVVRSGYSFQMVPCLTPYLTHDILDKYIIQELPNRSEFIQAMDNYIKVFLSSYMTPDNITYIFSLNGVKKFLDTGRVSEYPYDIYHPLEMTDRIHLIRKLMLNLPIQNYRVLKKDIGHLDNEIFLQVPQPMGYIMFSTPQDHRLIYLDIEEPGLLYTFWDFCETLDDALFYTTTEAIEILRDLIEQYKELR
;
A
#
# COMPACT_ATOMS: atom_id res chain seq x y z
N ILE A 1 30.19 1.49 15.01
CA ILE A 1 29.02 0.60 14.79
C ILE A 1 28.27 1.21 13.63
N SER A 2 28.50 0.69 12.43
CA SER A 2 27.74 1.09 11.25
C SER A 2 26.28 0.72 11.48
N HIS A 3 25.39 1.72 11.52
CA HIS A 3 23.97 1.47 11.41
C HIS A 3 23.74 0.81 10.06
N VAL A 4 23.48 -0.48 10.07
CA VAL A 4 23.00 -1.19 8.88
C VAL A 4 21.63 -0.63 8.60
N VAL A 5 21.52 0.22 7.59
CA VAL A 5 20.24 0.76 7.13
C VAL A 5 19.43 -0.43 6.63
N ARG A 6 18.32 -0.71 7.28
CA ARG A 6 17.36 -1.70 6.80
C ARG A 6 16.65 -1.04 5.62
N SER A 7 16.85 -1.56 4.44
CA SER A 7 16.10 -1.13 3.26
C SER A 7 15.17 -2.25 2.81
N GLY A 8 14.03 -1.90 2.26
CA GLY A 8 13.02 -2.83 1.79
C GLY A 8 12.25 -2.27 0.61
N TYR A 9 11.53 -3.13 -0.06
CA TYR A 9 10.60 -2.77 -1.13
C TYR A 9 9.21 -3.31 -0.84
N SER A 10 8.21 -2.47 -1.01
CA SER A 10 6.81 -2.87 -1.14
C SER A 10 6.37 -2.51 -2.56
N PHE A 11 6.11 -3.52 -3.36
CA PHE A 11 5.72 -3.38 -4.75
C PHE A 11 4.27 -3.86 -4.91
N GLN A 12 3.35 -2.94 -5.17
CA GLN A 12 1.93 -3.24 -5.37
C GLN A 12 1.28 -2.22 -6.29
N MET A 13 0.32 -2.63 -7.11
CA MET A 13 -0.34 -1.68 -8.01
C MET A 13 -1.23 -0.70 -7.27
N VAL A 14 -2.05 -1.16 -6.33
CA VAL A 14 -2.84 -0.32 -5.43
C VAL A 14 -1.93 0.20 -4.30
N PRO A 15 -1.93 1.51 -4.00
CA PRO A 15 -1.06 2.03 -2.95
C PRO A 15 -1.39 1.44 -1.57
N CYS A 16 -0.36 1.19 -0.76
CA CYS A 16 -0.54 0.84 0.64
C CYS A 16 -1.18 2.02 1.40
N LEU A 17 -2.41 1.85 1.82
CA LEU A 17 -3.19 2.87 2.52
C LEU A 17 -3.36 2.58 4.01
N THR A 18 -2.97 1.41 4.47
CA THR A 18 -3.01 1.00 5.87
C THR A 18 -2.43 2.05 6.83
N PRO A 19 -1.29 2.71 6.53
CA PRO A 19 -0.73 3.73 7.43
C PRO A 19 -1.63 4.95 7.66
N TYR A 20 -2.58 5.18 6.78
CA TYR A 20 -3.45 6.35 6.82
C TYR A 20 -4.84 6.08 7.40
N LEU A 21 -5.15 4.80 7.68
CA LEU A 21 -6.39 4.42 8.33
C LEU A 21 -6.40 4.92 9.78
N THR A 22 -7.52 5.48 10.18
CA THR A 22 -7.73 5.95 11.56
C THR A 22 -8.70 5.02 12.27
N HIS A 23 -8.74 5.07 13.59
CA HIS A 23 -9.72 4.34 14.40
C HIS A 23 -11.15 4.55 13.87
N ASP A 24 -11.53 5.80 13.59
CA ASP A 24 -12.87 6.15 13.10
C ASP A 24 -13.19 5.50 11.75
N ILE A 25 -12.19 5.41 10.84
CA ILE A 25 -12.35 4.71 9.56
C ILE A 25 -12.50 3.20 9.80
N LEU A 26 -11.68 2.62 10.65
CA LEU A 26 -11.78 1.20 10.99
C LEU A 26 -13.15 0.89 11.62
N ASP A 27 -13.59 1.69 12.59
CA ASP A 27 -14.88 1.51 13.25
C ASP A 27 -16.07 1.73 12.30
N LYS A 28 -15.96 2.63 11.33
CA LYS A 28 -17.00 2.88 10.34
C LYS A 28 -17.16 1.74 9.34
N TYR A 29 -16.05 1.11 8.91
CA TYR A 29 -16.07 0.22 7.74
C TYR A 29 -15.86 -1.26 8.07
N ILE A 30 -15.30 -1.62 9.20
CA ILE A 30 -15.23 -3.03 9.62
C ILE A 30 -16.64 -3.50 9.96
N ILE A 31 -17.01 -4.66 9.40
CA ILE A 31 -18.37 -5.21 9.55
C ILE A 31 -18.74 -5.41 11.02
N GLN A 32 -20.01 -5.17 11.36
CA GLN A 32 -20.48 -5.23 12.75
C GLN A 32 -20.53 -6.68 13.28
N GLU A 33 -20.75 -7.64 12.40
CA GLU A 33 -20.86 -9.06 12.68
C GLU A 33 -19.50 -9.74 12.93
N LEU A 34 -18.39 -9.02 12.77
CA LEU A 34 -17.06 -9.59 12.99
C LEU A 34 -16.92 -10.04 14.45
N PRO A 35 -16.62 -11.32 14.72
CA PRO A 35 -16.33 -11.78 16.07
C PRO A 35 -15.17 -11.00 16.69
N ASN A 36 -15.32 -10.60 17.95
CA ASN A 36 -14.32 -9.79 18.67
C ASN A 36 -13.92 -8.49 17.96
N ARG A 37 -14.88 -7.83 17.28
CA ARG A 37 -14.66 -6.64 16.46
C ARG A 37 -13.85 -5.54 17.16
N SER A 38 -14.17 -5.22 18.41
CA SER A 38 -13.46 -4.18 19.18
C SER A 38 -11.99 -4.54 19.41
N GLU A 39 -11.72 -5.80 19.73
CA GLU A 39 -10.35 -6.31 19.92
C GLU A 39 -9.58 -6.30 18.58
N PHE A 40 -10.26 -6.66 17.50
CA PHE A 40 -9.69 -6.58 16.16
C PHE A 40 -9.31 -5.14 15.78
N ILE A 41 -10.21 -4.16 15.96
CA ILE A 41 -9.95 -2.75 15.70
C ILE A 41 -8.78 -2.25 16.56
N GLN A 42 -8.74 -2.61 17.84
CA GLN A 42 -7.63 -2.23 18.73
C GLN A 42 -6.31 -2.86 18.29
N ALA A 43 -6.32 -4.09 17.82
CA ALA A 43 -5.13 -4.75 17.27
C ALA A 43 -4.65 -4.04 16.00
N MET A 44 -5.57 -3.64 15.12
CA MET A 44 -5.26 -2.87 13.92
C MET A 44 -4.68 -1.48 14.24
N ASP A 45 -5.25 -0.75 15.19
CA ASP A 45 -4.71 0.52 15.65
C ASP A 45 -3.27 0.39 16.16
N ASN A 46 -3.01 -0.67 16.92
CA ASN A 46 -1.66 -0.95 17.44
C ASN A 46 -0.70 -1.33 16.30
N TYR A 47 -1.15 -2.14 15.36
CA TYR A 47 -0.37 -2.49 14.17
C TYR A 47 0.01 -1.25 13.36
N ILE A 48 -0.97 -0.36 13.07
CA ILE A 48 -0.74 0.87 12.33
C ILE A 48 0.29 1.76 13.05
N LYS A 49 0.20 1.91 14.37
CA LYS A 49 1.17 2.68 15.17
C LYS A 49 2.58 2.11 15.06
N VAL A 50 2.72 0.80 15.18
CA VAL A 50 4.02 0.10 15.03
C VAL A 50 4.52 0.26 13.59
N PHE A 51 3.65 0.09 12.61
CA PHE A 51 3.98 0.23 11.20
C PHE A 51 4.52 1.64 10.89
N LEU A 52 3.81 2.69 11.33
CA LEU A 52 4.25 4.08 11.16
C LEU A 52 5.60 4.36 11.82
N SER A 53 5.84 3.82 13.01
CA SER A 53 7.08 4.09 13.74
C SER A 53 8.28 3.28 13.24
N SER A 54 8.05 2.12 12.67
CA SER A 54 9.12 1.17 12.33
C SER A 54 9.41 1.05 10.83
N TYR A 55 8.39 1.21 9.99
CA TYR A 55 8.49 0.97 8.55
C TYR A 55 8.33 2.23 7.71
N MET A 56 7.50 3.19 8.15
CA MET A 56 7.28 4.45 7.43
C MET A 56 8.34 5.51 7.75
N THR A 57 9.58 5.09 7.90
CA THR A 57 10.71 6.04 7.94
C THR A 57 11.32 6.12 6.54
N PRO A 58 11.73 7.31 6.07
CA PRO A 58 12.18 7.52 4.68
C PRO A 58 13.27 6.58 4.19
N ASP A 59 14.07 6.05 5.12
CA ASP A 59 15.24 5.24 4.80
C ASP A 59 14.96 3.72 4.86
N ASN A 60 13.75 3.29 5.24
CA ASN A 60 13.52 1.88 5.54
C ASN A 60 12.87 1.11 4.40
N ILE A 61 11.84 1.67 3.75
CA ILE A 61 11.08 0.96 2.72
C ILE A 61 10.78 1.91 1.57
N THR A 62 11.02 1.44 0.34
CA THR A 62 10.55 2.07 -0.89
C THR A 62 9.21 1.47 -1.29
N TYR A 63 8.18 2.29 -1.37
CA TYR A 63 6.84 1.91 -1.80
C TYR A 63 6.66 2.21 -3.28
N ILE A 64 6.40 1.17 -4.07
CA ILE A 64 6.16 1.27 -5.51
C ILE A 64 4.70 0.95 -5.79
N PHE A 65 3.98 1.87 -6.40
CA PHE A 65 2.58 1.69 -6.81
C PHE A 65 2.28 2.40 -8.13
N SER A 66 1.11 2.16 -8.72
CA SER A 66 0.72 2.78 -9.99
C SER A 66 -0.41 3.77 -9.85
N LEU A 67 -0.49 4.70 -10.80
CA LEU A 67 -1.61 5.63 -10.91
C LEU A 67 -2.93 4.90 -11.17
N ASN A 68 -2.90 3.82 -11.97
CA ASN A 68 -4.09 3.00 -12.20
C ASN A 68 -4.57 2.31 -10.92
N GLY A 69 -3.65 1.90 -10.05
CA GLY A 69 -3.99 1.38 -8.73
C GLY A 69 -4.70 2.41 -7.85
N VAL A 70 -4.27 3.68 -7.90
CA VAL A 70 -4.98 4.78 -7.22
C VAL A 70 -6.40 4.95 -7.78
N LYS A 71 -6.56 4.93 -9.11
CA LYS A 71 -7.89 4.98 -9.75
C LYS A 71 -8.75 3.80 -9.32
N LYS A 72 -8.21 2.58 -9.34
CA LYS A 72 -8.90 1.36 -8.88
C LYS A 72 -9.40 1.51 -7.44
N PHE A 73 -8.57 2.05 -6.55
CA PHE A 73 -9.00 2.34 -5.18
C PHE A 73 -10.11 3.40 -5.13
N LEU A 74 -9.98 4.51 -5.87
CA LEU A 74 -11.01 5.54 -5.92
C LEU A 74 -12.34 5.01 -6.50
N ASP A 75 -12.30 4.11 -7.46
CA ASP A 75 -13.49 3.50 -8.04
C ASP A 75 -14.16 2.50 -7.09
N THR A 76 -13.39 1.68 -6.42
CA THR A 76 -13.90 0.54 -5.64
C THR A 76 -14.06 0.84 -4.15
N GLY A 77 -13.25 1.73 -3.59
CA GLY A 77 -13.14 1.97 -2.15
C GLY A 77 -12.54 0.83 -1.35
N ARG A 78 -11.88 -0.11 -2.02
CA ARG A 78 -11.31 -1.29 -1.37
C ARG A 78 -9.83 -1.12 -1.10
N VAL A 79 -9.46 -1.31 0.14
CA VAL A 79 -8.06 -1.36 0.58
C VAL A 79 -7.55 -2.77 0.29
N SER A 80 -6.47 -2.89 -0.49
CA SER A 80 -6.01 -4.19 -1.04
C SER A 80 -5.50 -5.16 0.02
N GLU A 81 -5.04 -4.63 1.15
CA GLU A 81 -4.45 -5.42 2.23
C GLU A 81 -5.48 -6.10 3.14
N TYR A 82 -6.78 -5.87 2.92
CA TYR A 82 -7.84 -6.44 3.75
C TYR A 82 -8.71 -7.42 2.98
N PRO A 83 -9.11 -8.54 3.60
CA PRO A 83 -10.11 -9.44 3.05
C PRO A 83 -11.44 -8.73 2.79
N TYR A 84 -12.07 -9.04 1.67
CA TYR A 84 -13.32 -8.39 1.27
C TYR A 84 -14.52 -8.66 2.18
N ASP A 85 -14.45 -9.71 2.98
CA ASP A 85 -15.52 -10.16 3.87
C ASP A 85 -15.48 -9.52 5.26
N ILE A 86 -14.43 -8.75 5.59
CA ILE A 86 -14.29 -8.14 6.93
C ILE A 86 -14.54 -6.63 6.93
N TYR A 87 -14.69 -5.98 5.78
CA TYR A 87 -14.99 -4.55 5.72
C TYR A 87 -15.81 -4.14 4.49
N HIS A 88 -16.58 -3.06 4.65
CA HIS A 88 -17.32 -2.44 3.56
C HIS A 88 -16.41 -1.52 2.72
N PRO A 89 -16.71 -1.36 1.42
CA PRO A 89 -16.01 -0.37 0.60
C PRO A 89 -16.15 1.04 1.20
N LEU A 90 -15.04 1.78 1.23
CA LEU A 90 -15.03 3.14 1.75
C LEU A 90 -15.91 4.06 0.88
N GLU A 91 -16.57 5.03 1.52
CA GLU A 91 -17.26 6.12 0.84
C GLU A 91 -16.27 7.05 0.13
N MET A 92 -16.71 7.71 -0.93
CA MET A 92 -15.85 8.57 -1.75
C MET A 92 -15.14 9.67 -0.93
N THR A 93 -15.77 10.22 0.08
CA THR A 93 -15.16 11.22 0.97
C THR A 93 -13.92 10.69 1.67
N ASP A 94 -14.02 9.46 2.19
CA ASP A 94 -12.93 8.83 2.92
C ASP A 94 -11.84 8.34 1.96
N ARG A 95 -12.21 7.86 0.75
CA ARG A 95 -11.25 7.55 -0.32
C ARG A 95 -10.40 8.76 -0.67
N ILE A 96 -11.04 9.90 -0.94
CA ILE A 96 -10.35 11.16 -1.25
C ILE A 96 -9.47 11.60 -0.07
N HIS A 97 -9.95 11.45 1.16
CA HIS A 97 -9.17 11.78 2.35
C HIS A 97 -7.89 10.97 2.44
N LEU A 98 -7.96 9.65 2.20
CA LEU A 98 -6.78 8.77 2.23
C LEU A 98 -5.79 9.11 1.11
N ILE A 99 -6.28 9.37 -0.11
CA ILE A 99 -5.38 9.77 -1.21
C ILE A 99 -4.74 11.14 -0.96
N ARG A 100 -5.42 12.08 -0.31
CA ARG A 100 -4.79 13.34 0.14
C ARG A 100 -3.68 13.10 1.16
N LYS A 101 -3.88 12.19 2.11
CA LYS A 101 -2.83 11.83 3.07
C LYS A 101 -1.63 11.19 2.34
N LEU A 102 -1.87 10.27 1.42
CA LEU A 102 -0.83 9.70 0.58
C LEU A 102 -0.05 10.80 -0.17
N MET A 103 -0.77 11.71 -0.85
CA MET A 103 -0.18 12.82 -1.61
C MET A 103 0.71 13.72 -0.73
N LEU A 104 0.29 14.04 0.49
CA LEU A 104 1.08 14.84 1.43
C LEU A 104 2.34 14.14 1.91
N ASN A 105 2.37 12.80 1.86
CA ASN A 105 3.51 12.00 2.28
C ASN A 105 4.47 11.64 1.12
N LEU A 106 4.09 11.87 -0.14
CA LEU A 106 4.97 11.60 -1.28
C LEU A 106 6.35 12.29 -1.18
N PRO A 107 6.46 13.56 -0.75
CA PRO A 107 7.76 14.21 -0.64
C PRO A 107 8.54 13.84 0.64
N ILE A 108 7.91 13.15 1.59
CA ILE A 108 8.46 12.85 2.91
C ILE A 108 8.95 11.39 2.97
N GLN A 109 8.21 10.49 2.33
CA GLN A 109 8.45 9.06 2.33
C GLN A 109 9.05 8.62 1.00
N ASN A 110 9.67 7.46 0.97
CA ASN A 110 10.27 6.93 -0.24
C ASN A 110 9.21 6.25 -1.14
N TYR A 111 8.42 7.05 -1.82
CA TYR A 111 7.41 6.58 -2.76
C TYR A 111 7.89 6.72 -4.21
N ARG A 112 7.63 5.69 -5.02
CA ARG A 112 7.84 5.70 -6.47
C ARG A 112 6.52 5.38 -7.18
N VAL A 113 6.01 6.31 -7.96
CA VAL A 113 4.72 6.19 -8.65
C VAL A 113 4.94 5.82 -10.11
N LEU A 114 4.52 4.61 -10.48
CA LEU A 114 4.63 4.11 -11.84
C LEU A 114 3.70 4.84 -12.81
N LYS A 115 4.21 5.18 -13.99
CA LYS A 115 3.45 5.75 -15.11
C LYS A 115 2.49 4.74 -15.73
N LYS A 116 2.85 3.45 -15.69
CA LYS A 116 2.08 2.33 -16.22
C LYS A 116 2.23 1.13 -15.31
N ASP A 117 1.20 0.30 -15.27
CA ASP A 117 1.27 -0.98 -14.55
C ASP A 117 2.35 -1.88 -15.16
N ILE A 118 3.08 -2.55 -14.30
CA ILE A 118 4.04 -3.59 -14.69
C ILE A 118 3.35 -4.95 -14.51
N GLY A 119 2.93 -5.55 -15.61
CA GLY A 119 2.24 -6.83 -15.62
C GLY A 119 0.79 -6.75 -15.12
N HIS A 120 0.20 -7.91 -14.81
CA HIS A 120 -1.17 -8.04 -14.28
C HIS A 120 -1.16 -8.26 -12.75
N LEU A 121 -0.25 -7.62 -12.04
CA LEU A 121 -0.03 -7.86 -10.63
C LEU A 121 -1.03 -7.06 -9.77
N ASP A 122 -2.18 -7.66 -9.48
CA ASP A 122 -3.00 -7.26 -8.32
C ASP A 122 -2.39 -7.78 -7.00
N ASN A 123 -1.09 -8.06 -7.01
CA ASN A 123 -0.35 -8.71 -5.93
C ASN A 123 0.55 -7.70 -5.22
N GLU A 124 0.74 -7.89 -3.94
CA GLU A 124 1.79 -7.22 -3.19
C GLU A 124 3.01 -8.13 -3.09
N ILE A 125 4.19 -7.58 -3.39
CA ILE A 125 5.48 -8.20 -3.10
C ILE A 125 6.19 -7.31 -2.09
N PHE A 126 6.48 -7.86 -0.92
CA PHE A 126 7.24 -7.20 0.11
C PHE A 126 8.59 -7.89 0.28
N LEU A 127 9.65 -7.10 0.33
CA LEU A 127 11.02 -7.57 0.47
C LEU A 127 11.78 -6.72 1.47
N GLN A 128 12.56 -7.32 2.34
CA GLN A 128 13.41 -6.61 3.30
C GLN A 128 14.82 -7.22 3.36
N VAL A 129 15.84 -6.36 3.42
CA VAL A 129 17.27 -6.71 3.56
C VAL A 129 17.84 -5.82 4.69
N PRO A 130 18.82 -6.23 5.54
CA PRO A 130 19.75 -7.35 5.38
C PRO A 130 19.29 -8.68 6.01
N GLN A 131 18.20 -8.73 6.74
CA GLN A 131 17.61 -10.01 7.10
C GLN A 131 16.65 -10.39 5.98
N PRO A 132 17.07 -11.26 5.06
CA PRO A 132 16.26 -11.57 3.88
C PRO A 132 14.95 -12.21 4.35
N MET A 133 13.90 -11.44 4.25
CA MET A 133 12.52 -11.89 4.45
C MET A 133 11.66 -11.23 3.40
N GLY A 134 10.68 -11.95 2.93
CA GLY A 134 9.73 -11.42 1.96
C GLY A 134 8.47 -12.24 1.94
N TYR A 135 7.44 -11.66 1.39
CA TYR A 135 6.20 -12.36 1.11
C TYR A 135 5.59 -11.86 -0.19
N ILE A 136 4.81 -12.71 -0.80
CA ILE A 136 3.88 -12.33 -1.88
C ILE A 136 2.48 -12.49 -1.33
N MET A 137 1.69 -11.45 -1.43
CA MET A 137 0.27 -11.46 -1.09
C MET A 137 -0.56 -11.32 -2.37
N PHE A 138 -1.55 -12.14 -2.54
CA PHE A 138 -2.49 -12.02 -3.65
C PHE A 138 -3.90 -12.43 -3.23
N SER A 139 -4.89 -11.87 -3.89
CA SER A 139 -6.29 -12.26 -3.70
C SER A 139 -6.72 -13.25 -4.77
N THR A 140 -7.51 -14.25 -4.37
CA THR A 140 -8.13 -15.16 -5.33
C THR A 140 -9.26 -14.45 -6.08
N PRO A 141 -9.36 -14.62 -7.43
CA PRO A 141 -10.37 -13.90 -8.21
C PRO A 141 -11.83 -14.28 -7.89
N GLN A 142 -12.05 -15.46 -7.32
CA GLN A 142 -13.38 -16.04 -7.12
C GLN A 142 -13.99 -15.69 -5.77
N ASP A 143 -13.22 -15.79 -4.71
CA ASP A 143 -13.70 -15.63 -3.33
C ASP A 143 -12.98 -14.50 -2.57
N HIS A 144 -12.08 -13.79 -3.24
CA HIS A 144 -11.32 -12.66 -2.70
C HIS A 144 -10.56 -12.96 -1.40
N ARG A 145 -10.19 -14.23 -1.19
CA ARG A 145 -9.33 -14.59 -0.06
C ARG A 145 -7.93 -14.08 -0.28
N LEU A 146 -7.31 -13.60 0.80
CA LEU A 146 -5.91 -13.25 0.78
C LEU A 146 -5.07 -14.49 1.03
N ILE A 147 -4.09 -14.69 0.16
CA ILE A 147 -3.10 -15.76 0.27
C ILE A 147 -1.74 -15.10 0.48
N TYR A 148 -1.04 -15.55 1.52
CA TYR A 148 0.32 -15.17 1.81
C TYR A 148 1.26 -16.31 1.45
N LEU A 149 2.31 -16.02 0.72
CA LEU A 149 3.43 -16.91 0.48
C LEU A 149 4.69 -16.28 1.06
N ASP A 150 5.17 -16.83 2.14
CA ASP A 150 6.46 -16.43 2.70
C ASP A 150 7.58 -16.91 1.81
N ILE A 151 8.57 -16.04 1.59
CA ILE A 151 9.75 -16.33 0.78
C ILE A 151 10.94 -16.38 1.73
N GLU A 152 11.44 -17.58 1.94
CA GLU A 152 12.61 -17.84 2.80
C GLU A 152 13.90 -18.12 1.99
N GLU A 153 13.77 -18.36 0.67
CA GLU A 153 14.90 -18.68 -0.19
C GLU A 153 15.65 -17.39 -0.57
N PRO A 154 16.92 -17.23 -0.11
CA PRO A 154 17.66 -15.98 -0.28
C PRO A 154 17.89 -15.59 -1.74
N GLY A 155 18.17 -16.57 -2.62
CA GLY A 155 18.42 -16.31 -4.04
C GLY A 155 17.19 -15.68 -4.73
N LEU A 156 15.99 -16.17 -4.39
CA LEU A 156 14.75 -15.62 -4.92
C LEU A 156 14.50 -14.19 -4.38
N LEU A 157 14.74 -13.97 -3.10
CA LEU A 157 14.63 -12.63 -2.48
C LEU A 157 15.58 -11.63 -3.12
N TYR A 158 16.84 -12.01 -3.32
CA TYR A 158 17.82 -11.14 -3.99
C TYR A 158 17.46 -10.89 -5.46
N THR A 159 16.88 -11.86 -6.16
CA THR A 159 16.40 -11.66 -7.54
C THR A 159 15.29 -10.61 -7.61
N PHE A 160 14.32 -10.64 -6.70
CA PHE A 160 13.28 -9.62 -6.62
C PHE A 160 13.83 -8.26 -6.17
N TRP A 161 14.80 -8.27 -5.26
CA TRP A 161 15.50 -7.06 -4.85
C TRP A 161 16.21 -6.39 -6.02
N ASP A 162 17.02 -7.14 -6.76
CA ASP A 162 17.73 -6.64 -7.94
C ASP A 162 16.75 -6.12 -8.99
N PHE A 163 15.61 -6.79 -9.16
CA PHE A 163 14.55 -6.30 -10.05
C PHE A 163 14.08 -4.91 -9.62
N CYS A 164 13.77 -4.70 -8.34
CA CYS A 164 13.32 -3.39 -7.84
C CYS A 164 14.40 -2.31 -7.98
N GLU A 165 15.67 -2.65 -7.68
CA GLU A 165 16.82 -1.75 -7.80
C GLU A 165 17.11 -1.33 -9.25
N THR A 166 16.88 -2.23 -10.20
CA THR A 166 17.18 -2.01 -11.63
C THR A 166 16.04 -1.37 -12.41
N LEU A 167 14.90 -1.08 -11.76
CA LEU A 167 13.80 -0.37 -12.42
C LEU A 167 14.25 1.03 -12.89
N ASP A 168 14.13 1.26 -14.18
CA ASP A 168 14.49 2.53 -14.81
C ASP A 168 13.66 3.70 -14.24
N ASP A 169 14.31 4.78 -13.86
CA ASP A 169 13.65 5.99 -13.36
C ASP A 169 12.66 6.59 -14.37
N ALA A 170 12.86 6.36 -15.66
CA ALA A 170 11.93 6.75 -16.71
C ALA A 170 10.53 6.12 -16.59
N LEU A 171 10.40 4.99 -15.86
CA LEU A 171 9.12 4.32 -15.57
C LEU A 171 8.29 5.08 -14.54
N PHE A 172 8.90 5.98 -13.78
CA PHE A 172 8.25 6.65 -12.67
C PHE A 172 7.95 8.12 -12.97
N TYR A 173 6.92 8.63 -12.33
CA TYR A 173 6.73 10.07 -12.21
C TYR A 173 7.72 10.65 -11.22
N THR A 174 8.15 11.88 -11.44
CA THR A 174 8.76 12.67 -10.38
C THR A 174 7.74 12.92 -9.28
N THR A 175 8.20 13.21 -8.07
CA THR A 175 7.30 13.52 -6.94
C THR A 175 6.36 14.69 -7.27
N THR A 176 6.87 15.73 -7.95
CA THR A 176 6.06 16.90 -8.35
C THR A 176 4.96 16.50 -9.33
N GLU A 177 5.31 15.77 -10.39
CA GLU A 177 4.33 15.27 -11.37
C GLU A 177 3.27 14.38 -10.72
N ALA A 178 3.69 13.48 -9.84
CA ALA A 178 2.76 12.60 -9.12
C ALA A 178 1.77 13.39 -8.26
N ILE A 179 2.23 14.42 -7.54
CA ILE A 179 1.37 15.29 -6.72
C ILE A 179 0.36 16.04 -7.60
N GLU A 180 0.78 16.60 -8.72
CA GLU A 180 -0.11 17.30 -9.66
C GLU A 180 -1.18 16.37 -10.23
N ILE A 181 -0.78 15.20 -10.71
CA ILE A 181 -1.72 14.21 -11.27
C ILE A 181 -2.71 13.72 -10.20
N LEU A 182 -2.25 13.44 -8.98
CA LEU A 182 -3.15 13.01 -7.90
C LEU A 182 -4.12 14.13 -7.48
N ARG A 183 -3.70 15.39 -7.52
CA ARG A 183 -4.57 16.54 -7.26
C ARG A 183 -5.68 16.62 -8.30
N ASP A 184 -5.31 16.57 -9.58
CA ASP A 184 -6.28 16.62 -10.67
C ASP A 184 -7.25 15.44 -10.61
N LEU A 185 -6.76 14.25 -10.29
CA LEU A 185 -7.58 13.06 -10.12
C LEU A 185 -8.60 13.25 -8.97
N ILE A 186 -8.18 13.78 -7.84
CA ILE A 186 -9.08 14.08 -6.70
C ILE A 186 -10.18 15.06 -7.12
N GLU A 187 -9.86 16.12 -7.87
CA GLU A 187 -10.88 17.08 -8.32
C GLU A 187 -11.87 16.43 -9.29
N GLN A 188 -11.40 15.60 -10.24
CA GLN A 188 -12.28 14.85 -11.13
C GLN A 188 -13.28 13.98 -10.35
N TYR A 189 -12.84 13.27 -9.32
CA TYR A 189 -13.73 12.43 -8.51
C TYR A 189 -14.68 13.20 -7.59
N LYS A 190 -14.39 14.46 -7.27
CA LYS A 190 -15.32 15.34 -6.57
C LYS A 190 -16.46 15.84 -7.48
N GLU A 191 -16.16 16.11 -8.75
CA GLU A 191 -17.14 16.60 -9.73
C GLU A 191 -18.12 15.52 -10.16
N LEU A 192 -17.77 14.24 -10.02
CA LEU A 192 -18.64 13.10 -10.31
C LEU A 192 -19.76 12.88 -9.27
N ARG A 193 -19.86 13.77 -8.26
CA ARG A 193 -20.92 13.82 -7.24
C ARG A 193 -22.01 14.81 -7.63
#